data_8bc858e54d662483fcc809ccb39c83fa
#
_entry.id   8bc858e54d662483fcc809ccb39c83fa
#
_cell.length_a   1.000
_cell.length_b   1.000
_cell.length_c   1.000
_cell.angle_alpha   90.00
_cell.angle_beta   90.00
_cell.angle_gamma   90.00
#
_symmetry.space_group_name_H-M   'P 1'
#
loop_
_entity.id
_entity.type
_entity.pdbx_description
1 polymer ?
#
loop_
_entity_poly.entity_id
_entity_poly.type
_entity_poly.pdbx_seq_one_letter_code
_entity_poly.pdbx_strand_id
1 'polypeptide(L)'
;PYPLPANKTRTVFKTLSSPGGSGFNELRIEDKKGAEQIFLHAQRDWDENIEHDQKIRVGNERHDTVEKNAYSEFKAEEHHTVHADRKVQARADDHLTVAMNQHVKIGAGQFVEAGREIHLSSGLKAVLEAGIELTLKAGGSFIKIDPSGVWISGPATNLNSGGSPGSGTAAAPLLPGLLKAADVEAPGQLLLPALRQALMRKKPFCAICEKAKQEAGNA
;
A
#
# COMPACT_ATOMS: atom_id res chain seq x y z
N PRO A 1 -10.34 18.36 -29.06
CA PRO A 1 -10.03 17.41 -30.13
C PRO A 1 -8.58 17.62 -30.64
N TYR A 2 -8.01 16.55 -31.17
CA TYR A 2 -6.65 16.54 -31.70
C TYR A 2 -6.72 16.85 -33.20
N PRO A 3 -5.95 17.82 -33.75
CA PRO A 3 -6.05 18.20 -35.14
C PRO A 3 -5.59 17.09 -36.11
N LEU A 4 -6.32 16.93 -37.22
CA LEU A 4 -5.97 16.06 -38.33
C LEU A 4 -5.18 16.83 -39.41
N PRO A 5 -4.29 16.17 -40.19
CA PRO A 5 -4.01 14.73 -40.22
C PRO A 5 -2.94 14.26 -39.21
N ALA A 6 -2.37 15.16 -38.38
CA ALA A 6 -1.25 14.84 -37.49
C ALA A 6 -1.58 13.72 -36.47
N ASN A 7 -2.83 13.60 -36.08
CA ASN A 7 -3.31 12.64 -35.07
C ASN A 7 -4.22 11.54 -35.67
N LYS A 8 -3.99 11.15 -36.93
CA LYS A 8 -4.83 10.17 -37.63
C LYS A 8 -4.80 8.75 -37.04
N THR A 9 -3.78 8.44 -36.22
CA THR A 9 -3.63 7.14 -35.51
C THR A 9 -4.24 7.13 -34.13
N ARG A 10 -4.91 8.24 -33.73
CA ARG A 10 -5.38 8.45 -32.37
C ARG A 10 -6.90 8.33 -32.27
N THR A 11 -7.38 7.44 -31.41
CA THR A 11 -8.77 7.33 -31.00
C THR A 11 -8.95 7.97 -29.62
N VAL A 12 -9.98 8.81 -29.45
CA VAL A 12 -10.19 9.60 -28.24
C VAL A 12 -11.65 9.58 -27.82
N PHE A 13 -11.87 9.25 -26.56
CA PHE A 13 -13.12 9.50 -25.86
C PHE A 13 -12.84 10.54 -24.76
N LYS A 14 -13.38 11.75 -24.93
CA LYS A 14 -13.12 12.88 -24.02
C LYS A 14 -14.39 13.58 -23.62
N THR A 15 -14.53 13.85 -22.33
CA THR A 15 -15.61 14.65 -21.74
C THR A 15 -15.05 15.88 -21.05
N LEU A 16 -15.84 16.93 -20.92
CA LEU A 16 -15.44 18.16 -20.25
C LEU A 16 -16.19 18.32 -18.93
N SER A 17 -15.53 18.91 -17.95
CA SER A 17 -16.15 19.26 -16.68
C SER A 17 -17.28 20.26 -16.88
N SER A 18 -18.42 20.07 -16.21
CA SER A 18 -19.62 20.91 -16.30
C SER A 18 -20.00 21.40 -14.89
N PRO A 19 -20.56 22.64 -14.78
CA PRO A 19 -20.67 23.69 -15.79
C PRO A 19 -19.35 24.45 -15.97
N GLY A 20 -18.89 24.61 -17.25
CA GLY A 20 -17.88 25.59 -17.67
C GLY A 20 -16.51 25.54 -16.98
N GLY A 21 -15.86 24.37 -16.92
CA GLY A 21 -14.50 24.21 -16.38
C GLY A 21 -13.45 23.87 -17.46
N SER A 22 -12.16 24.05 -17.14
CA SER A 22 -11.04 23.58 -17.98
C SER A 22 -10.69 22.11 -17.76
N GLY A 23 -11.35 21.43 -16.81
CA GLY A 23 -11.12 20.02 -16.50
C GLY A 23 -11.72 19.06 -17.52
N PHE A 24 -11.22 17.82 -17.58
CA PHE A 24 -11.69 16.79 -18.50
C PHE A 24 -11.39 15.39 -17.98
N ASN A 25 -12.17 14.40 -18.44
CA ASN A 25 -11.79 12.99 -18.39
C ASN A 25 -11.46 12.53 -19.82
N GLU A 26 -10.48 11.65 -19.97
CA GLU A 26 -10.04 11.18 -21.29
C GLU A 26 -9.59 9.72 -21.27
N LEU A 27 -10.12 8.93 -22.19
CA LEU A 27 -9.52 7.67 -22.65
C LEU A 27 -8.98 7.92 -24.06
N ARG A 28 -7.67 7.74 -24.24
CA ARG A 28 -7.00 7.91 -25.52
C ARG A 28 -6.20 6.68 -25.88
N ILE A 29 -6.34 6.22 -27.12
CA ILE A 29 -5.58 5.12 -27.68
C ILE A 29 -4.76 5.70 -28.85
N GLU A 30 -3.45 5.52 -28.81
CA GLU A 30 -2.52 5.88 -29.87
C GLU A 30 -1.96 4.60 -30.49
N ASP A 31 -2.19 4.40 -31.79
CA ASP A 31 -1.76 3.22 -32.55
C ASP A 31 -0.56 3.50 -33.48
N LYS A 32 0.12 4.63 -33.29
CA LYS A 32 1.32 4.96 -34.06
C LYS A 32 2.44 4.00 -33.71
N LYS A 33 2.93 3.24 -34.71
CA LYS A 33 3.99 2.23 -34.55
C LYS A 33 5.22 2.79 -33.82
N GLY A 34 5.61 2.14 -32.73
CA GLY A 34 6.71 2.53 -31.84
C GLY A 34 6.40 3.66 -30.85
N ALA A 35 5.14 4.09 -30.81
CA ALA A 35 4.63 5.07 -29.84
C ALA A 35 3.21 4.73 -29.38
N GLU A 36 2.86 3.44 -29.42
CA GLU A 36 1.58 2.92 -28.98
C GLU A 36 1.36 3.23 -27.51
N GLN A 37 0.18 3.74 -27.16
CA GLN A 37 -0.16 4.14 -25.80
C GLN A 37 -1.66 4.00 -25.53
N ILE A 38 -2.01 3.49 -24.36
CA ILE A 38 -3.33 3.70 -23.76
C ILE A 38 -3.14 4.70 -22.63
N PHE A 39 -3.77 5.86 -22.75
CA PHE A 39 -3.74 6.94 -21.76
C PHE A 39 -5.12 7.09 -21.15
N LEU A 40 -5.15 7.11 -19.82
CA LEU A 40 -6.36 7.29 -19.05
C LEU A 40 -6.17 8.46 -18.09
N HIS A 41 -7.08 9.43 -18.12
CA HIS A 41 -7.07 10.60 -17.27
C HIS A 41 -8.42 10.79 -16.61
N ALA A 42 -8.42 10.74 -15.29
CA ALA A 42 -9.53 11.16 -14.46
C ALA A 42 -9.23 12.55 -13.87
N GLN A 43 -10.12 13.51 -14.09
CA GLN A 43 -9.95 14.89 -13.60
C GLN A 43 -9.90 14.95 -12.07
N ARG A 44 -10.58 14.06 -11.39
CA ARG A 44 -10.68 14.07 -9.94
C ARG A 44 -10.47 12.69 -9.36
N ASP A 45 -11.44 11.84 -9.42
CA ASP A 45 -11.44 10.54 -8.77
C ASP A 45 -11.47 9.41 -9.83
N TRP A 46 -10.79 8.32 -9.54
CA TRP A 46 -10.83 7.08 -10.28
C TRP A 46 -11.25 5.97 -9.34
N ASP A 47 -12.45 5.43 -9.52
CA ASP A 47 -12.96 4.27 -8.81
C ASP A 47 -12.95 3.06 -9.73
N GLU A 48 -12.39 1.96 -9.27
CA GLU A 48 -12.36 0.69 -9.97
C GLU A 48 -12.97 -0.39 -9.08
N ASN A 49 -14.07 -0.97 -9.49
CA ASN A 49 -14.72 -2.09 -8.83
C ASN A 49 -14.69 -3.31 -9.73
N ILE A 50 -14.11 -4.41 -9.24
CA ILE A 50 -13.95 -5.66 -9.98
C ILE A 50 -14.63 -6.76 -9.18
N GLU A 51 -15.71 -7.31 -9.73
CA GLU A 51 -16.54 -8.30 -9.04
C GLU A 51 -15.88 -9.67 -8.88
N HIS A 52 -14.80 -9.94 -9.63
CA HIS A 52 -14.16 -11.25 -9.59
C HIS A 52 -12.63 -11.11 -9.55
N ASP A 53 -11.91 -11.25 -10.64
CA ASP A 53 -10.45 -11.27 -10.67
C ASP A 53 -9.86 -10.05 -11.36
N GLN A 54 -8.80 -9.48 -10.79
CA GLN A 54 -7.92 -8.56 -11.50
C GLN A 54 -6.56 -9.21 -11.75
N LYS A 55 -6.09 -9.23 -13.00
CA LYS A 55 -4.78 -9.76 -13.39
C LYS A 55 -4.00 -8.71 -14.16
N ILE A 56 -2.88 -8.28 -13.60
CA ILE A 56 -2.00 -7.28 -14.21
C ILE A 56 -0.66 -7.92 -14.53
N ARG A 57 -0.21 -7.80 -15.79
CA ARG A 57 1.12 -8.18 -16.22
C ARG A 57 1.80 -6.98 -16.88
N VAL A 58 2.93 -6.57 -16.33
CA VAL A 58 3.76 -5.49 -16.88
C VAL A 58 5.04 -6.11 -17.44
N GLY A 59 5.32 -5.87 -18.72
CA GLY A 59 6.44 -6.49 -19.43
C GLY A 59 7.80 -5.84 -19.16
N ASN A 60 7.81 -4.62 -18.64
CA ASN A 60 9.02 -3.88 -18.32
C ASN A 60 8.93 -3.32 -16.89
N GLU A 61 8.68 -2.06 -16.69
CA GLU A 61 8.68 -1.40 -15.39
C GLU A 61 7.28 -0.93 -15.00
N ARG A 62 7.01 -0.91 -13.70
CA ARG A 62 5.83 -0.30 -13.11
C ARG A 62 6.26 0.80 -12.14
N HIS A 63 5.70 2.00 -12.32
CA HIS A 63 5.92 3.14 -11.45
C HIS A 63 4.60 3.56 -10.82
N ASP A 64 4.54 3.55 -9.48
CA ASP A 64 3.39 4.01 -8.72
C ASP A 64 3.82 5.20 -7.85
N THR A 65 3.13 6.33 -7.95
CA THR A 65 3.35 7.51 -7.10
C THR A 65 2.05 7.90 -6.43
N VAL A 66 2.06 7.95 -5.11
CA VAL A 66 0.94 8.43 -4.30
C VAL A 66 1.43 9.62 -3.48
N GLU A 67 0.92 10.81 -3.78
CA GLU A 67 1.40 12.06 -3.13
C GLU A 67 0.98 12.21 -1.67
N LYS A 68 -0.02 11.47 -1.24
CA LYS A 68 -0.51 11.50 0.14
C LYS A 68 -0.46 10.10 0.75
N ASN A 69 -1.58 9.58 1.22
CA ASN A 69 -1.65 8.29 1.88
C ASN A 69 -2.05 7.18 0.90
N ALA A 70 -1.44 6.01 1.03
CA ALA A 70 -1.88 4.79 0.39
C ALA A 70 -2.40 3.81 1.45
N TYR A 71 -3.51 3.13 1.17
CA TYR A 71 -4.11 2.13 2.04
C TYR A 71 -4.31 0.84 1.26
N SER A 72 -3.91 -0.29 1.85
CA SER A 72 -4.12 -1.62 1.30
C SER A 72 -4.64 -2.55 2.39
N GLU A 73 -5.67 -3.32 2.09
CA GLU A 73 -6.24 -4.33 2.98
C GLU A 73 -6.36 -5.65 2.21
N PHE A 74 -5.73 -6.70 2.69
CA PHE A 74 -5.85 -8.06 2.18
C PHE A 74 -6.63 -8.88 3.21
N LYS A 75 -7.85 -9.29 2.89
CA LYS A 75 -8.74 -10.01 3.82
C LYS A 75 -8.40 -11.49 3.97
N ALA A 76 -7.46 -11.98 3.16
CA ALA A 76 -6.92 -13.33 3.23
C ALA A 76 -5.38 -13.24 3.21
N GLU A 77 -4.71 -13.96 2.36
CA GLU A 77 -3.25 -14.03 2.30
C GLU A 77 -2.67 -13.03 1.29
N GLU A 78 -1.55 -12.45 1.62
CA GLU A 78 -0.70 -11.69 0.68
C GLU A 78 0.56 -12.51 0.38
N HIS A 79 0.83 -12.76 -0.91
CA HIS A 79 2.04 -13.41 -1.38
C HIS A 79 2.92 -12.42 -2.13
N HIS A 80 4.14 -12.21 -1.63
CA HIS A 80 5.10 -11.31 -2.25
C HIS A 80 6.44 -12.00 -2.50
N THR A 81 6.85 -12.11 -3.76
CA THR A 81 8.13 -12.70 -4.17
C THR A 81 8.96 -11.69 -4.94
N VAL A 82 10.19 -11.47 -4.51
CA VAL A 82 11.18 -10.61 -5.18
C VAL A 82 12.39 -11.47 -5.55
N HIS A 83 12.72 -11.57 -6.83
CA HIS A 83 13.83 -12.40 -7.32
C HIS A 83 15.20 -11.73 -7.21
N ALA A 84 15.24 -10.44 -6.97
CA ALA A 84 16.48 -9.66 -6.80
C ALA A 84 16.41 -8.87 -5.48
N ASP A 85 16.98 -7.68 -5.42
CA ASP A 85 16.99 -6.84 -4.24
C ASP A 85 15.61 -6.24 -3.95
N ARG A 86 15.22 -6.24 -2.68
CA ARG A 86 14.13 -5.43 -2.16
C ARG A 86 14.71 -4.29 -1.34
N LYS A 87 14.42 -3.04 -1.72
CA LYS A 87 14.84 -1.83 -1.02
C LYS A 87 13.63 -1.11 -0.46
N VAL A 88 13.63 -0.88 0.84
CA VAL A 88 12.55 -0.14 1.53
C VAL A 88 13.18 0.98 2.34
N GLN A 89 12.63 2.18 2.25
CA GLN A 89 13.03 3.32 3.05
C GLN A 89 11.79 3.97 3.67
N ALA A 90 11.68 3.92 4.98
CA ALA A 90 10.77 4.76 5.75
C ALA A 90 11.55 5.99 6.24
N ARG A 91 11.05 7.20 5.99
CA ARG A 91 11.70 8.45 6.43
C ARG A 91 11.23 8.93 7.80
N ALA A 92 10.30 8.25 8.37
CA ALA A 92 9.80 8.40 9.71
C ALA A 92 9.74 7.02 10.38
N ASP A 93 8.74 6.72 11.16
CA ASP A 93 8.60 5.46 11.86
C ASP A 93 8.11 4.34 10.92
N ASP A 94 8.58 3.12 11.18
CA ASP A 94 8.08 1.89 10.59
C ASP A 94 7.43 1.03 11.69
N HIS A 95 6.12 0.77 11.58
CA HIS A 95 5.34 0.05 12.58
C HIS A 95 4.93 -1.33 12.05
N LEU A 96 5.43 -2.38 12.68
CA LEU A 96 5.05 -3.76 12.37
C LEU A 96 4.37 -4.41 13.58
N THR A 97 3.14 -4.88 13.40
CA THR A 97 2.42 -5.70 14.37
C THR A 97 2.08 -7.06 13.77
N VAL A 98 2.49 -8.12 14.43
CA VAL A 98 2.19 -9.51 14.06
C VAL A 98 1.46 -10.19 15.21
N ALA A 99 0.21 -10.62 14.98
CA ALA A 99 -0.64 -11.17 16.04
C ALA A 99 -0.16 -12.50 16.59
N MET A 100 0.56 -13.29 15.78
CA MET A 100 1.05 -14.62 16.20
C MET A 100 2.57 -14.72 16.06
N ASN A 101 3.07 -15.30 14.98
CA ASN A 101 4.48 -15.60 14.82
C ASN A 101 5.09 -14.82 13.66
N GLN A 102 6.26 -14.23 13.88
CA GLN A 102 7.11 -13.72 12.82
C GLN A 102 8.28 -14.68 12.61
N HIS A 103 8.44 -15.22 11.40
CA HIS A 103 9.57 -16.06 11.01
C HIS A 103 10.50 -15.29 10.08
N VAL A 104 11.76 -15.13 10.51
CA VAL A 104 12.79 -14.47 9.70
C VAL A 104 13.93 -15.46 9.49
N LYS A 105 14.23 -15.78 8.21
CA LYS A 105 15.37 -16.64 7.84
C LYS A 105 16.24 -15.89 6.84
N ILE A 106 17.52 -15.74 7.17
CA ILE A 106 18.49 -15.00 6.38
C ILE A 106 19.65 -15.94 6.05
N GLY A 107 20.01 -16.08 4.76
CA GLY A 107 21.01 -17.02 4.29
C GLY A 107 22.45 -16.61 4.60
N ALA A 108 22.72 -15.32 4.77
CA ALA A 108 24.07 -14.81 5.06
C ALA A 108 24.09 -14.02 6.38
N GLY A 109 23.94 -12.71 6.36
CA GLY A 109 24.08 -11.87 7.53
C GLY A 109 22.84 -11.02 7.79
N GLN A 110 22.52 -10.78 9.06
CA GLN A 110 21.58 -9.77 9.50
C GLN A 110 22.34 -8.66 10.23
N PHE A 111 22.18 -7.42 9.77
CA PHE A 111 22.83 -6.25 10.35
C PHE A 111 21.74 -5.32 10.87
N VAL A 112 21.79 -5.04 12.18
CA VAL A 112 20.83 -4.16 12.86
C VAL A 112 21.60 -3.10 13.59
N GLU A 113 21.32 -1.83 13.31
CA GLU A 113 21.93 -0.68 13.95
C GLU A 113 20.83 0.30 14.39
N ALA A 114 20.90 0.80 15.60
CA ALA A 114 20.01 1.83 16.11
C ALA A 114 20.84 2.94 16.80
N GLY A 115 20.50 4.20 16.52
CA GLY A 115 21.23 5.36 17.05
C GLY A 115 21.09 5.54 18.56
N ARG A 116 20.08 4.95 19.20
CA ARG A 116 19.83 5.11 20.63
C ARG A 116 19.67 3.80 21.38
N GLU A 117 18.77 2.93 20.95
CA GLU A 117 18.40 1.75 21.75
C GLU A 117 17.94 0.61 20.85
N ILE A 118 18.38 -0.62 21.16
CA ILE A 118 17.79 -1.87 20.70
C ILE A 118 17.26 -2.57 21.95
N HIS A 119 15.94 -2.66 22.07
CA HIS A 119 15.29 -3.36 23.17
C HIS A 119 14.66 -4.66 22.68
N LEU A 120 15.16 -5.79 23.19
CA LEU A 120 14.64 -7.13 22.91
C LEU A 120 14.04 -7.67 24.21
N SER A 121 12.72 -7.89 24.22
CA SER A 121 12.00 -8.40 25.37
C SER A 121 11.23 -9.66 25.01
N SER A 122 11.25 -10.64 25.90
CA SER A 122 10.49 -11.88 25.77
C SER A 122 9.81 -12.21 27.12
N GLY A 123 8.53 -12.59 27.06
CA GLY A 123 7.75 -12.91 28.27
C GLY A 123 8.19 -14.20 28.96
N LEU A 124 8.77 -15.16 28.22
CA LEU A 124 9.12 -16.47 28.77
C LEU A 124 10.59 -16.87 28.55
N LYS A 125 11.09 -16.75 27.31
CA LYS A 125 12.40 -17.29 26.96
C LYS A 125 13.06 -16.49 25.84
N ALA A 126 14.31 -16.09 26.03
CA ALA A 126 15.18 -15.59 24.98
C ALA A 126 16.40 -16.52 24.86
N VAL A 127 16.76 -16.89 23.65
CA VAL A 127 17.93 -17.70 23.34
C VAL A 127 18.78 -16.97 22.33
N LEU A 128 20.06 -16.77 22.64
CA LEU A 128 21.09 -16.28 21.74
C LEU A 128 22.09 -17.40 21.53
N GLU A 129 22.19 -17.91 20.31
CA GLU A 129 23.06 -19.03 19.97
C GLU A 129 23.98 -18.63 18.81
N ALA A 130 25.25 -18.94 18.93
CA ALA A 130 26.25 -18.73 17.90
C ALA A 130 27.08 -20.02 17.74
N GLY A 131 27.35 -20.43 16.50
CA GLY A 131 28.10 -21.65 16.24
C GLY A 131 29.56 -21.60 16.67
N ILE A 132 30.17 -20.41 16.72
CA ILE A 132 31.58 -20.24 17.05
C ILE A 132 31.82 -19.19 18.12
N GLU A 133 31.28 -17.97 17.96
CA GLU A 133 31.56 -16.89 18.89
C GLU A 133 30.31 -16.07 19.20
N LEU A 134 30.08 -15.82 20.47
CA LEU A 134 29.12 -14.84 20.98
C LEU A 134 29.85 -13.77 21.77
N THR A 135 29.72 -12.50 21.39
CA THR A 135 30.28 -11.37 22.09
C THR A 135 29.21 -10.37 22.50
N LEU A 136 29.16 -10.05 23.78
CA LEU A 136 28.37 -8.94 24.37
C LEU A 136 29.35 -7.87 24.83
N LYS A 137 29.27 -6.66 24.28
CA LYS A 137 30.22 -5.58 24.55
C LYS A 137 29.49 -4.30 24.87
N ALA A 138 29.94 -3.61 25.93
CA ALA A 138 29.48 -2.29 26.27
C ALA A 138 30.67 -1.44 26.83
N GLY A 139 30.93 -0.28 26.21
CA GLY A 139 32.08 0.54 26.54
C GLY A 139 33.39 -0.26 26.43
N GLY A 140 34.17 -0.29 27.51
CA GLY A 140 35.41 -1.05 27.61
C GLY A 140 35.25 -2.48 28.13
N SER A 141 34.04 -2.91 28.52
CA SER A 141 33.77 -4.22 29.11
C SER A 141 33.11 -5.17 28.09
N PHE A 142 33.37 -6.48 28.24
CA PHE A 142 32.77 -7.49 27.39
C PHE A 142 32.61 -8.85 28.06
N ILE A 143 31.69 -9.65 27.55
CA ILE A 143 31.60 -11.09 27.74
C ILE A 143 31.75 -11.73 26.39
N LYS A 144 32.70 -12.62 26.20
CA LYS A 144 32.93 -13.40 24.99
C LYS A 144 32.91 -14.88 25.32
N ILE A 145 32.19 -15.64 24.52
CA ILE A 145 32.11 -17.11 24.59
C ILE A 145 32.59 -17.67 23.25
N ASP A 146 33.63 -18.48 23.28
CA ASP A 146 34.19 -19.15 22.09
C ASP A 146 34.70 -20.55 22.46
N PRO A 147 35.21 -21.36 21.51
CA PRO A 147 35.70 -22.71 21.80
C PRO A 147 36.83 -22.77 22.81
N SER A 148 37.58 -21.68 23.05
CA SER A 148 38.65 -21.63 24.04
C SER A 148 38.20 -21.31 25.45
N GLY A 149 36.92 -20.85 25.63
CA GLY A 149 36.34 -20.59 26.94
C GLY A 149 35.41 -19.40 27.01
N VAL A 150 35.16 -18.95 28.26
CA VAL A 150 34.35 -17.78 28.58
C VAL A 150 35.28 -16.69 29.11
N TRP A 151 35.27 -15.57 28.42
CA TRP A 151 36.08 -14.40 28.77
C TRP A 151 35.22 -13.28 29.33
N ILE A 152 35.51 -12.84 30.53
CA ILE A 152 34.83 -11.70 31.18
C ILE A 152 35.91 -10.67 31.49
N SER A 153 35.79 -9.46 30.92
CA SER A 153 36.77 -8.39 31.10
C SER A 153 36.09 -7.04 31.31
N GLY A 154 36.62 -6.27 32.21
CA GLY A 154 36.18 -4.91 32.58
C GLY A 154 36.97 -4.36 33.74
N PRO A 155 36.79 -3.09 34.15
CA PRO A 155 37.46 -2.47 35.33
C PRO A 155 37.17 -3.20 36.63
N ALA A 156 36.01 -3.81 36.77
CA ALA A 156 35.60 -4.66 37.88
C ALA A 156 34.68 -5.77 37.42
N THR A 157 34.76 -6.95 38.06
CA THR A 157 33.85 -8.07 37.85
C THR A 157 33.12 -8.36 39.14
N ASN A 158 31.83 -8.13 39.21
CA ASN A 158 30.99 -8.39 40.36
C ASN A 158 30.17 -9.66 40.15
N LEU A 159 30.40 -10.66 40.97
CA LEU A 159 29.66 -11.91 40.97
C LEU A 159 28.87 -12.02 42.27
N ASN A 160 27.54 -12.13 42.17
CA ASN A 160 26.63 -12.28 43.31
C ASN A 160 26.74 -11.18 44.39
N SER A 161 27.11 -9.96 44.00
CA SER A 161 27.37 -8.82 44.92
C SER A 161 26.37 -7.68 44.85
N GLY A 162 25.16 -7.93 44.31
CA GLY A 162 24.14 -6.90 44.13
C GLY A 162 24.22 -6.17 42.79
N GLY A 163 23.48 -5.09 42.65
CA GLY A 163 23.33 -4.29 41.42
C GLY A 163 21.87 -4.20 40.97
N SER A 164 21.61 -3.38 39.98
CA SER A 164 20.28 -3.24 39.33
C SER A 164 20.36 -3.53 37.86
N PRO A 165 19.40 -4.29 37.29
CA PRO A 165 19.34 -4.46 35.84
C PRO A 165 18.98 -3.13 35.17
N GLY A 166 19.47 -2.96 33.95
CA GLY A 166 18.98 -1.90 33.07
C GLY A 166 17.51 -2.14 32.67
N SER A 167 16.83 -1.09 32.22
CA SER A 167 15.50 -1.15 31.63
C SER A 167 15.52 -0.65 30.19
N GLY A 168 14.61 -1.12 29.39
CA GLY A 168 14.44 -0.69 28.00
C GLY A 168 13.04 -0.12 27.76
N THR A 169 12.84 0.47 26.59
CA THR A 169 11.55 1.01 26.14
C THR A 169 10.71 -0.09 25.47
N ALA A 170 9.46 -0.25 25.90
CA ALA A 170 8.55 -1.22 25.28
C ALA A 170 8.16 -0.79 23.85
N ALA A 171 8.00 -1.77 22.96
CA ALA A 171 7.47 -1.52 21.64
C ALA A 171 6.00 -1.08 21.70
N ALA A 172 5.65 -0.03 20.98
CA ALA A 172 4.28 0.51 20.89
C ALA A 172 3.92 0.85 19.43
N PRO A 173 3.80 -0.14 18.52
CA PRO A 173 3.49 0.11 17.13
C PRO A 173 2.07 0.66 16.98
N LEU A 174 1.88 1.61 16.06
CA LEU A 174 0.57 2.12 15.67
C LEU A 174 -0.09 1.16 14.67
N LEU A 175 -1.41 1.08 14.71
CA LEU A 175 -2.20 0.32 13.76
C LEU A 175 -2.42 1.10 12.45
N PRO A 176 -2.60 0.40 11.31
CA PRO A 176 -2.95 1.03 10.04
C PRO A 176 -4.27 1.81 10.11
N GLY A 177 -4.37 2.86 9.30
CA GLY A 177 -5.62 3.60 9.11
C GLY A 177 -6.67 2.78 8.36
N LEU A 178 -7.94 3.20 8.46
CA LEU A 178 -9.05 2.54 7.78
C LEU A 178 -9.06 2.85 6.28
N LEU A 179 -9.30 1.82 5.49
CA LEU A 179 -9.49 1.91 4.05
C LEU A 179 -10.91 2.40 3.72
N LYS A 180 -11.03 3.24 2.69
CA LYS A 180 -12.32 3.58 2.07
C LYS A 180 -12.50 2.70 0.83
N ALA A 181 -13.63 1.99 0.74
CA ALA A 181 -13.99 1.26 -0.48
C ALA A 181 -14.26 2.23 -1.64
N ALA A 182 -14.06 1.75 -2.87
CA ALA A 182 -14.49 2.45 -4.07
C ALA A 182 -16.02 2.62 -4.05
N ASP A 183 -16.50 3.72 -4.63
CA ASP A 183 -17.93 3.95 -4.79
C ASP A 183 -18.47 2.96 -5.83
N VAL A 184 -19.37 2.09 -5.38
CA VAL A 184 -20.00 1.05 -6.21
C VAL A 184 -21.43 1.41 -6.62
N GLU A 185 -21.85 2.66 -6.45
CA GLU A 185 -23.15 3.09 -6.97
C GLU A 185 -23.19 2.87 -8.49
N ALA A 186 -24.09 1.99 -8.92
CA ALA A 186 -24.33 1.69 -10.32
C ALA A 186 -25.36 2.70 -10.88
N PRO A 187 -24.92 3.81 -11.50
CA PRO A 187 -25.84 4.88 -11.94
C PRO A 187 -26.87 4.41 -12.95
N GLY A 188 -26.63 3.27 -13.64
CA GLY A 188 -27.55 2.68 -14.59
C GLY A 188 -28.78 2.01 -13.98
N GLN A 189 -28.75 1.58 -12.71
CA GLN A 189 -29.88 0.89 -12.09
C GLN A 189 -31.06 1.85 -11.79
N LEU A 190 -30.78 3.09 -11.44
CA LEU A 190 -31.81 4.11 -11.22
C LEU A 190 -32.56 4.50 -12.49
N LEU A 191 -31.95 4.38 -13.65
CA LEU A 191 -32.53 4.72 -14.95
C LEU A 191 -33.34 3.58 -15.57
N LEU A 192 -33.08 2.31 -15.23
CA LEU A 192 -33.75 1.15 -15.81
C LEU A 192 -35.28 1.17 -15.66
N PRO A 193 -35.88 1.50 -14.52
CA PRO A 193 -37.33 1.61 -14.40
C PRO A 193 -37.93 2.71 -15.28
N ALA A 194 -37.28 3.89 -15.35
CA ALA A 194 -37.72 5.01 -16.14
C ALA A 194 -37.54 4.73 -17.67
N LEU A 195 -36.45 4.08 -18.07
CA LEU A 195 -36.25 3.62 -19.43
C LEU A 195 -37.29 2.59 -19.87
N ARG A 196 -37.57 1.59 -19.03
CA ARG A 196 -38.67 0.60 -19.30
C ARG A 196 -39.99 1.27 -19.44
N GLN A 197 -40.32 2.26 -18.60
CA GLN A 197 -41.57 2.99 -18.67
C GLN A 197 -41.65 3.86 -19.92
N ALA A 198 -40.57 4.52 -20.34
CA ALA A 198 -40.48 5.28 -21.58
C ALA A 198 -40.68 4.38 -22.80
N LEU A 199 -40.08 3.19 -22.81
CA LEU A 199 -40.24 2.18 -23.87
C LEU A 199 -41.69 1.70 -23.97
N MET A 200 -42.33 1.40 -22.85
CA MET A 200 -43.73 0.98 -22.82
C MET A 200 -44.68 2.07 -23.30
N ARG A 201 -44.40 3.33 -23.01
CA ARG A 201 -45.21 4.50 -23.45
C ARG A 201 -44.89 4.93 -24.88
N LYS A 202 -43.89 4.33 -25.56
CA LYS A 202 -43.40 4.73 -26.88
C LYS A 202 -43.03 6.21 -26.98
N LYS A 203 -42.51 6.80 -25.92
CA LYS A 203 -42.10 8.21 -25.82
C LYS A 203 -40.60 8.32 -25.59
N PRO A 204 -39.95 9.38 -26.12
CA PRO A 204 -38.52 9.61 -25.84
C PRO A 204 -38.26 9.71 -24.33
N PHE A 205 -37.19 9.10 -23.88
CA PHE A 205 -36.78 9.20 -22.47
C PHE A 205 -36.12 10.55 -22.21
N CYS A 206 -36.59 11.25 -21.19
CA CYS A 206 -36.01 12.49 -20.68
C CYS A 206 -35.92 12.41 -19.15
N ALA A 207 -34.70 12.09 -18.61
CA ALA A 207 -34.51 11.97 -17.18
C ALA A 207 -34.85 13.27 -16.40
N ILE A 208 -34.51 14.42 -16.99
CA ILE A 208 -34.80 15.75 -16.38
C ILE A 208 -36.31 16.00 -16.36
N CYS A 209 -37.02 15.64 -17.44
CA CYS A 209 -38.47 15.82 -17.53
C CYS A 209 -39.25 14.93 -16.54
N GLU A 210 -38.78 13.70 -16.31
CA GLU A 210 -39.43 12.79 -15.35
C GLU A 210 -39.17 13.23 -13.89
N LYS A 211 -37.96 13.74 -13.60
CA LYS A 211 -37.64 14.32 -12.29
C LYS A 211 -38.47 15.56 -11.97
N ALA A 212 -38.60 16.49 -12.92
CA ALA A 212 -39.42 17.67 -12.77
C ALA A 212 -40.93 17.34 -12.55
N LYS A 213 -41.43 16.27 -13.18
CA LYS A 213 -42.82 15.82 -12.94
C LYS A 213 -43.02 15.19 -11.56
N GLN A 214 -42.05 14.49 -11.05
CA GLN A 214 -42.08 13.93 -9.69
C GLN A 214 -42.07 15.04 -8.63
N GLU A 215 -41.26 16.07 -8.83
CA GLU A 215 -41.18 17.23 -7.95
C GLU A 215 -42.49 18.07 -7.97
N ALA A 216 -43.10 18.23 -9.14
CA ALA A 216 -44.38 18.94 -9.29
C ALA A 216 -45.58 18.15 -8.81
N GLY A 217 -45.54 16.83 -8.72
CA GLY A 217 -46.60 15.95 -8.23
C GLY A 217 -46.63 15.76 -6.71
N ASN A 218 -45.60 16.23 -6.00
CA ASN A 218 -45.48 16.19 -4.54
C ASN A 218 -45.67 17.56 -3.87
N ALA A 219 -46.06 18.58 -4.60
CA ALA A 219 -46.49 19.90 -4.16
C ALA A 219 -48.04 20.01 -4.35
#